data_96f8b2c1b2ffbfad2f3d87dda45f13e5
#
_entry.id   96f8b2c1b2ffbfad2f3d87dda45f13e5
#
_cell.length_a   1.000
_cell.length_b   1.000
_cell.length_c   1.000
_cell.angle_alpha   90.00
_cell.angle_beta   90.00
_cell.angle_gamma   90.00
#
_symmetry.space_group_name_H-M   'P 1'
#
loop_
_entity.id
_entity.type
_entity.pdbx_description
1 polymer ?
#
loop_
_entity_poly.entity_id
_entity_poly.type
_entity_poly.pdbx_seq_one_letter_code
_entity_poly.pdbx_strand_id
1 'polypeptide(L)'
;MSLVGQIITAYRRPSAAFDAQLVSPVAEPQTLFYGMLFGVINLIAAFPGMVITLQDQDAVTAQMAQSFVSYVFFLPLMLYILAGVLHWVFLRFNGRGQYDEMRRVLNWACVVTIPFVLLSGIVXVFQNSALVASFQAITGIVFIWQLWIGIQNCEYNTLQIEESL
;
A
#
# COMPACT_ATOMS: atom_id res chain seq x y z
N MET A 1 -7.44 -15.07 10.83
CA MET A 1 -6.22 -15.43 10.04
C MET A 1 -5.12 -14.41 10.36
N SER A 2 -3.84 -14.86 10.35
CA SER A 2 -2.72 -13.93 10.55
C SER A 2 -2.58 -12.98 9.34
N LEU A 3 -2.01 -11.79 9.56
CA LEU A 3 -1.79 -10.81 8.50
C LEU A 3 -0.96 -11.41 7.34
N VAL A 4 0.07 -12.20 7.70
CA VAL A 4 0.93 -12.88 6.71
C VAL A 4 0.09 -13.85 5.86
N GLY A 5 -0.81 -14.62 6.48
CA GLY A 5 -1.70 -15.52 5.75
C GLY A 5 -2.61 -14.78 4.78
N GLN A 6 -3.10 -13.61 5.18
CA GLN A 6 -3.93 -12.76 4.31
C GLN A 6 -3.13 -12.23 3.12
N ILE A 7 -1.87 -11.82 3.34
CA ILE A 7 -0.97 -11.37 2.25
C ILE A 7 -0.73 -12.51 1.24
N ILE A 8 -0.46 -13.73 1.73
CA ILE A 8 -0.26 -14.91 0.86
C ILE A 8 -1.54 -15.18 0.03
N THR A 9 -2.71 -15.07 0.66
CA THR A 9 -4.00 -15.25 -0.02
C THR A 9 -4.18 -14.17 -1.11
N ALA A 10 -3.75 -12.94 -0.85
CA ALA A 10 -3.86 -11.82 -1.81
C ALA A 10 -3.04 -12.08 -3.09
N TYR A 11 -1.95 -12.85 -3.02
CA TYR A 11 -1.19 -13.23 -4.22
C TYR A 11 -1.81 -14.42 -4.96
N ARG A 12 -2.45 -15.34 -4.23
CA ARG A 12 -3.05 -16.55 -4.84
C ARG A 12 -4.46 -16.30 -5.37
N ARG A 13 -5.24 -15.51 -4.63
CA ARG A 13 -6.65 -15.22 -4.96
C ARG A 13 -6.94 -13.76 -4.59
N PRO A 14 -6.45 -12.81 -5.41
CA PRO A 14 -6.54 -11.39 -5.04
C PRO A 14 -7.98 -10.88 -4.86
N SER A 15 -8.91 -11.27 -5.73
CA SER A 15 -10.33 -10.86 -5.61
C SER A 15 -10.90 -11.29 -4.26
N ALA A 16 -10.73 -12.57 -3.89
CA ALA A 16 -11.25 -13.11 -2.63
C ALA A 16 -10.63 -12.40 -1.40
N ALA A 17 -9.36 -11.97 -1.50
CA ALA A 17 -8.71 -11.23 -0.42
C ALA A 17 -9.31 -9.83 -0.25
N PHE A 18 -9.62 -9.16 -1.36
CA PHE A 18 -10.30 -7.85 -1.33
C PHE A 18 -11.75 -7.99 -0.84
N ASP A 19 -12.49 -9.00 -1.29
CA ASP A 19 -13.86 -9.26 -0.84
C ASP A 19 -13.89 -9.44 0.68
N ALA A 20 -12.93 -10.17 1.24
CA ALA A 20 -12.83 -10.37 2.69
C ALA A 20 -12.59 -9.04 3.44
N GLN A 21 -11.89 -8.08 2.83
CA GLN A 21 -11.67 -6.75 3.41
C GLN A 21 -12.90 -5.85 3.26
N LEU A 22 -13.69 -6.03 2.20
CA LEU A 22 -14.87 -5.20 1.94
C LEU A 22 -16.09 -5.67 2.74
N VAL A 23 -16.33 -6.98 2.82
CA VAL A 23 -17.48 -7.58 3.54
C VAL A 23 -17.37 -7.38 5.05
N SER A 24 -16.16 -7.46 5.60
CA SER A 24 -15.98 -7.24 7.04
C SER A 24 -16.07 -5.74 7.34
N PRO A 25 -16.87 -5.32 8.34
CA PRO A 25 -16.88 -3.91 8.74
C PRO A 25 -15.57 -3.57 9.43
N VAL A 26 -14.54 -3.32 8.63
CA VAL A 26 -13.21 -2.95 9.12
C VAL A 26 -13.31 -1.58 9.77
N ALA A 27 -12.99 -1.51 11.04
CA ALA A 27 -13.03 -0.24 11.77
C ALA A 27 -12.02 0.76 11.17
N GLU A 28 -12.40 2.03 11.13
CA GLU A 28 -11.52 3.13 10.68
C GLU A 28 -10.09 3.04 11.26
N PRO A 29 -9.92 2.73 12.56
CA PRO A 29 -8.57 2.60 13.12
C PRO A 29 -7.72 1.52 12.45
N GLN A 30 -8.34 0.45 11.94
CA GLN A 30 -7.60 -0.62 11.25
C GLN A 30 -7.08 -0.16 9.89
N THR A 31 -7.87 0.61 9.15
CA THR A 31 -7.45 1.18 7.85
C THR A 31 -6.26 2.14 8.05
N LEU A 32 -6.36 3.02 9.04
CA LEU A 32 -5.28 3.93 9.39
C LEU A 32 -4.02 3.16 9.84
N PHE A 33 -4.21 2.11 10.66
CA PHE A 33 -3.11 1.25 11.11
C PHE A 33 -2.35 0.64 9.91
N TYR A 34 -3.06 0.19 8.87
CA TYR A 34 -2.42 -0.36 7.67
C TYR A 34 -1.55 0.69 6.95
N GLY A 35 -2.04 1.92 6.83
CA GLY A 35 -1.28 3.03 6.26
C GLY A 35 -0.02 3.35 7.08
N MET A 36 -0.16 3.42 8.40
CA MET A 36 0.98 3.65 9.30
C MET A 36 1.98 2.49 9.28
N LEU A 37 1.48 1.26 9.29
CA LEU A 37 2.33 0.05 9.19
C LEU A 37 3.16 0.10 7.91
N PHE A 38 2.52 0.42 6.78
CA PHE A 38 3.20 0.56 5.50
C PHE A 38 4.27 1.66 5.58
N GLY A 39 3.98 2.78 6.22
CA GLY A 39 4.93 3.87 6.44
C GLY A 39 6.15 3.43 7.26
N VAL A 40 5.92 2.74 8.38
CA VAL A 40 7.00 2.22 9.24
C VAL A 40 7.88 1.24 8.45
N ILE A 41 7.27 0.34 7.67
CA ILE A 41 8.01 -0.63 6.84
C ILE A 41 8.86 0.09 5.78
N ASN A 42 8.32 1.15 5.16
CA ASN A 42 9.09 1.97 4.21
C ASN A 42 10.30 2.64 4.89
N LEU A 43 10.14 3.13 6.11
CA LEU A 43 11.23 3.70 6.89
C LEU A 43 12.32 2.66 7.16
N ILE A 44 11.93 1.45 7.59
CA ILE A 44 12.84 0.33 7.83
C ILE A 44 13.58 -0.04 6.53
N ALA A 45 12.85 -0.12 5.42
CA ALA A 45 13.43 -0.45 4.11
C ALA A 45 14.40 0.62 3.61
N ALA A 46 14.16 1.89 3.93
CA ALA A 46 15.02 3.01 3.51
C ALA A 46 16.31 3.11 4.33
N PHE A 47 16.32 2.61 5.57
CA PHE A 47 17.40 2.80 6.53
C PHE A 47 18.78 2.31 6.01
N PRO A 48 18.92 1.09 5.45
CA PRO A 48 20.24 0.64 4.97
C PRO A 48 20.82 1.57 3.90
N GLY A 49 19.99 2.04 2.99
CA GLY A 49 20.40 2.98 1.94
C GLY A 49 20.88 4.30 2.50
N MET A 50 20.21 4.83 3.54
CA MET A 50 20.61 6.08 4.20
C MET A 50 22.00 5.95 4.82
N VAL A 51 22.24 4.87 5.57
CA VAL A 51 23.52 4.63 6.25
C VAL A 51 24.67 4.55 5.24
N ILE A 52 24.46 3.84 4.13
CA ILE A 52 25.50 3.66 3.11
C ILE A 52 25.79 4.96 2.34
N THR A 53 24.75 5.73 2.06
CA THR A 53 24.86 6.91 1.20
C THR A 53 25.45 8.11 1.95
N LEU A 54 25.02 8.34 3.20
CA LEU A 54 25.37 9.57 3.92
C LEU A 54 26.70 9.46 4.68
N GLN A 55 27.04 8.28 5.20
CA GLN A 55 28.30 7.99 5.89
C GLN A 55 28.58 8.86 7.14
N ASP A 56 27.83 9.92 7.37
CA ASP A 56 27.92 10.81 8.53
C ASP A 56 26.74 10.54 9.45
N GLN A 57 27.01 10.30 10.71
CA GLN A 57 25.99 9.86 11.69
C GLN A 57 24.96 10.96 11.97
N ASP A 58 25.38 12.21 12.02
CA ASP A 58 24.45 13.33 12.24
C ASP A 58 23.53 13.51 11.03
N ALA A 59 24.06 13.37 9.81
CA ALA A 59 23.27 13.43 8.58
C ALA A 59 22.27 12.27 8.51
N VAL A 60 22.67 11.04 8.89
CA VAL A 60 21.78 9.87 8.95
C VAL A 60 20.64 10.12 9.94
N THR A 61 20.96 10.64 11.14
CA THR A 61 19.97 10.93 12.18
C THR A 61 18.96 11.98 11.72
N ALA A 62 19.43 13.07 11.09
CA ALA A 62 18.56 14.12 10.56
C ALA A 62 17.65 13.58 9.44
N GLN A 63 18.21 12.80 8.51
CA GLN A 63 17.46 12.19 7.41
C GLN A 63 16.42 11.20 7.94
N MET A 64 16.77 10.42 8.97
CA MET A 64 15.86 9.47 9.60
C MET A 64 14.67 10.18 10.26
N ALA A 65 14.92 11.27 10.97
CA ALA A 65 13.88 12.06 11.64
C ALA A 65 12.91 12.64 10.59
N GLN A 66 13.44 13.18 9.49
CA GLN A 66 12.64 13.72 8.37
C GLN A 66 11.82 12.59 7.72
N SER A 67 12.43 11.44 7.46
CA SER A 67 11.76 10.29 6.84
C SER A 67 10.69 9.71 7.75
N PHE A 68 10.91 9.71 9.05
CA PHE A 68 9.91 9.25 10.03
C PHE A 68 8.64 10.08 9.92
N VAL A 69 8.76 11.41 9.91
CA VAL A 69 7.61 12.30 9.77
C VAL A 69 6.92 12.05 8.42
N SER A 70 7.70 11.93 7.35
CA SER A 70 7.18 11.73 5.99
C SER A 70 6.43 10.40 5.86
N TYR A 71 7.03 9.30 6.28
CA TYR A 71 6.45 7.96 6.08
C TYR A 71 5.36 7.63 7.11
N VAL A 72 5.49 8.08 8.36
CA VAL A 72 4.54 7.68 9.41
C VAL A 72 3.33 8.62 9.47
N PHE A 73 3.49 9.89 9.10
CA PHE A 73 2.41 10.87 9.16
C PHE A 73 1.92 11.31 7.77
N PHE A 74 2.83 11.79 6.92
CA PHE A 74 2.42 12.32 5.61
C PHE A 74 1.93 11.24 4.66
N LEU A 75 2.56 10.05 4.66
CA LEU A 75 2.19 9.00 3.73
C LEU A 75 0.75 8.49 3.98
N PRO A 76 0.32 8.15 5.22
CA PRO A 76 -1.09 7.80 5.44
C PRO A 76 -2.05 8.91 5.03
N LEU A 77 -1.71 10.18 5.33
CA LEU A 77 -2.53 11.32 4.92
C LEU A 77 -2.66 11.40 3.39
N MET A 78 -1.55 11.21 2.68
CA MET A 78 -1.54 11.19 1.21
C MET A 78 -2.38 10.02 0.66
N LEU A 79 -2.35 8.86 1.32
CA LEU A 79 -3.19 7.73 0.92
C LEU A 79 -4.68 8.05 1.05
N TYR A 80 -5.08 8.77 2.10
CA TYR A 80 -6.47 9.19 2.28
C TYR A 80 -6.90 10.19 1.19
N ILE A 81 -6.04 11.15 0.86
CA ILE A 81 -6.29 12.11 -0.22
C ILE A 81 -6.38 11.37 -1.57
N LEU A 82 -5.44 10.46 -1.82
CA LEU A 82 -5.39 9.68 -3.07
C LEU A 82 -6.64 8.81 -3.20
N ALA A 83 -7.12 8.19 -2.11
CA ALA A 83 -8.36 7.41 -2.12
C ALA A 83 -9.55 8.29 -2.53
N GLY A 84 -9.61 9.52 -2.03
CA GLY A 84 -10.66 10.48 -2.41
C GLY A 84 -10.60 10.86 -3.89
N VAL A 85 -9.40 11.14 -4.38
CA VAL A 85 -9.18 11.48 -5.80
C VAL A 85 -9.57 10.30 -6.71
N LEU A 86 -9.12 9.08 -6.36
CA LEU A 86 -9.44 7.88 -7.13
C LEU A 86 -10.95 7.63 -7.14
N HIS A 87 -11.60 7.67 -5.98
CA HIS A 87 -13.04 7.49 -5.86
C HIS A 87 -13.79 8.52 -6.74
N TRP A 88 -13.40 9.82 -6.66
CA TRP A 88 -13.99 10.88 -7.47
C TRP A 88 -13.81 10.61 -8.97
N VAL A 89 -12.63 10.14 -9.39
CA VAL A 89 -12.35 9.78 -10.80
C VAL A 89 -13.25 8.62 -11.23
N PHE A 90 -13.32 7.54 -10.42
CA PHE A 90 -14.11 6.36 -10.81
C PHE A 90 -15.61 6.61 -10.79
N LEU A 91 -16.11 7.55 -10.00
CA LEU A 91 -17.52 8.02 -10.09
C LEU A 91 -17.83 8.57 -11.48
N ARG A 92 -16.85 9.17 -12.18
CA ARG A 92 -17.02 9.66 -13.57
C ARG A 92 -17.11 8.51 -14.59
N PHE A 93 -16.68 7.31 -14.20
CA PHE A 93 -16.71 6.10 -15.08
C PHE A 93 -17.77 5.09 -14.61
N ASN A 94 -18.86 5.59 -14.02
CA ASN A 94 -19.98 4.79 -13.48
C ASN A 94 -19.61 3.85 -12.33
N GLY A 95 -18.59 4.20 -11.56
CA GLY A 95 -18.29 3.52 -10.31
C GLY A 95 -19.40 3.76 -9.28
N ARG A 96 -19.69 2.79 -8.43
CA ARG A 96 -20.76 2.84 -7.42
C ARG A 96 -20.27 2.51 -6.01
N GLY A 97 -18.97 2.32 -5.84
CA GLY A 97 -18.38 2.03 -4.54
C GLY A 97 -18.51 3.21 -3.58
N GLN A 98 -18.14 2.99 -2.34
CA GLN A 98 -18.11 4.03 -1.30
C GLN A 98 -16.68 4.52 -1.06
N TYR A 99 -16.55 5.76 -0.61
CA TYR A 99 -15.24 6.35 -0.30
C TYR A 99 -14.48 5.52 0.75
N ASP A 100 -15.17 4.98 1.75
CA ASP A 100 -14.59 4.12 2.76
C ASP A 100 -13.97 2.86 2.16
N GLU A 101 -14.66 2.25 1.19
CA GLU A 101 -14.18 1.05 0.49
C GLU A 101 -12.91 1.36 -0.28
N MET A 102 -12.88 2.48 -0.99
CA MET A 102 -11.69 2.93 -1.75
C MET A 102 -10.48 3.12 -0.82
N ARG A 103 -10.70 3.70 0.39
CA ARG A 103 -9.63 3.85 1.39
C ARG A 103 -9.10 2.48 1.84
N ARG A 104 -10.00 1.53 2.09
CA ARG A 104 -9.64 0.16 2.49
C ARG A 104 -8.84 -0.54 1.40
N VAL A 105 -9.32 -0.46 0.15
CA VAL A 105 -8.67 -1.02 -1.03
C VAL A 105 -7.24 -0.48 -1.16
N LEU A 106 -7.07 0.84 -1.08
CA LEU A 106 -5.77 1.49 -1.27
C LEU A 106 -4.79 1.09 -0.16
N ASN A 107 -5.23 1.15 1.11
CA ASN A 107 -4.37 0.79 2.24
C ASN A 107 -4.04 -0.71 2.23
N TRP A 108 -4.99 -1.57 1.83
CA TRP A 108 -4.74 -3.01 1.71
C TRP A 108 -3.74 -3.31 0.59
N ALA A 109 -3.84 -2.65 -0.57
CA ALA A 109 -2.88 -2.79 -1.66
C ALA A 109 -1.46 -2.43 -1.20
N CYS A 110 -1.31 -1.38 -0.36
CA CYS A 110 -0.03 -1.02 0.26
C CYS A 110 0.51 -2.16 1.13
N VAL A 111 -0.34 -2.76 1.98
CA VAL A 111 0.06 -3.86 2.87
C VAL A 111 0.53 -5.08 2.06
N VAL A 112 -0.19 -5.42 0.99
CA VAL A 112 0.18 -6.56 0.13
C VAL A 112 1.52 -6.31 -0.56
N THR A 113 1.90 -5.05 -0.80
CA THR A 113 3.17 -4.70 -1.45
C THR A 113 4.37 -4.73 -0.49
N ILE A 114 4.17 -4.84 0.82
CA ILE A 114 5.22 -4.84 1.85
C ILE A 114 6.42 -5.77 1.52
N PRO A 115 6.22 -7.04 1.11
CA PRO A 115 7.38 -7.90 0.84
C PRO A 115 8.32 -7.34 -0.23
N PHE A 116 7.76 -6.70 -1.25
CA PHE A 116 8.55 -6.10 -2.34
C PHE A 116 9.27 -4.82 -1.86
N VAL A 117 8.62 -4.03 -0.98
CA VAL A 117 9.25 -2.85 -0.35
C VAL A 117 10.48 -3.28 0.46
N LEU A 118 10.36 -4.32 1.27
CA LEU A 118 11.47 -4.83 2.08
C LEU A 118 12.61 -5.35 1.18
N LEU A 119 12.28 -6.08 0.11
CA LEU A 119 13.27 -6.55 -0.85
C LEU A 119 13.98 -5.38 -1.53
N SER A 120 13.25 -4.34 -1.91
CA SER A 120 13.84 -3.15 -2.54
C SER A 120 14.80 -2.43 -1.57
N GLY A 121 14.51 -2.44 -0.28
CA GLY A 121 15.39 -1.89 0.76
C GLY A 121 16.72 -2.65 0.85
N ILE A 122 16.68 -3.98 0.74
CA ILE A 122 17.89 -4.82 0.71
C ILE A 122 18.71 -4.52 -0.54
N VAL A 123 18.07 -4.35 -1.67
CA VAL A 123 18.75 -4.07 -2.95
C VAL A 123 19.51 -2.74 -2.92
N UNK A 124 19.05 -1.89 -2.20
CA UNK A 124 19.55 -0.78 -2.01
C UNK A 124 20.81 -0.85 -1.61
N VAL A 125 21.31 -1.84 -0.82
CA VAL A 125 22.64 -2.06 -0.24
C VAL A 125 23.71 -2.32 -1.33
N PHE A 126 23.30 -2.93 -2.41
CA PHE A 126 24.24 -3.29 -3.50
C PHE A 126 24.70 -2.07 -4.34
N GLN A 127 24.13 -0.89 -4.10
CA GLN A 127 24.50 0.38 -4.79
C GLN A 127 24.45 0.30 -6.32
N ASN A 128 23.72 -0.65 -6.87
CA ASN A 128 23.54 -0.79 -8.32
C ASN A 128 22.23 -0.11 -8.73
N SER A 129 22.34 1.05 -9.36
CA SER A 129 21.19 1.88 -9.73
C SER A 129 20.19 1.13 -10.63
N ALA A 130 20.68 0.30 -11.55
CA ALA A 130 19.80 -0.47 -12.45
C ALA A 130 19.02 -1.54 -11.68
N LEU A 131 19.64 -2.23 -10.74
CA LEU A 131 18.95 -3.21 -9.88
C LEU A 131 17.90 -2.51 -9.00
N VAL A 132 18.26 -1.40 -8.38
CA VAL A 132 17.35 -0.62 -7.53
C VAL A 132 16.13 -0.18 -8.34
N ALA A 133 16.36 0.42 -9.52
CA ALA A 133 15.29 0.89 -10.39
C ALA A 133 14.38 -0.27 -10.83
N SER A 134 14.96 -1.45 -11.14
CA SER A 134 14.19 -2.63 -11.54
C SER A 134 13.27 -3.11 -10.42
N PHE A 135 13.78 -3.19 -9.19
CA PHE A 135 12.99 -3.64 -8.04
C PHE A 135 11.91 -2.61 -7.68
N GLN A 136 12.20 -1.32 -7.77
CA GLN A 136 11.20 -0.27 -7.56
C GLN A 136 10.10 -0.34 -8.62
N ALA A 137 10.46 -0.59 -9.89
CA ALA A 137 9.49 -0.76 -10.97
C ALA A 137 8.58 -1.98 -10.72
N ILE A 138 9.18 -3.12 -10.31
CA ILE A 138 8.42 -4.34 -9.96
C ILE A 138 7.45 -4.04 -8.80
N THR A 139 7.93 -3.36 -7.77
CA THR A 139 7.12 -2.98 -6.61
C THR A 139 5.93 -2.11 -7.05
N GLY A 140 6.17 -1.14 -7.92
CA GLY A 140 5.13 -0.27 -8.48
C GLY A 140 4.12 -1.05 -9.32
N ILE A 141 4.59 -1.98 -10.16
CA ILE A 141 3.72 -2.83 -10.99
C ILE A 141 2.81 -3.69 -10.09
N VAL A 142 3.38 -4.33 -9.07
CA VAL A 142 2.60 -5.16 -8.12
C VAL A 142 1.55 -4.30 -7.40
N PHE A 143 1.93 -3.09 -6.97
CA PHE A 143 1.01 -2.16 -6.31
C PHE A 143 -0.15 -1.78 -7.24
N ILE A 144 0.16 -1.38 -8.48
CA ILE A 144 -0.85 -0.98 -9.47
C ILE A 144 -1.77 -2.16 -9.80
N TRP A 145 -1.20 -3.36 -9.96
CA TRP A 145 -1.96 -4.58 -10.25
C TRP A 145 -2.95 -4.90 -9.10
N GLN A 146 -2.48 -4.87 -7.86
CA GLN A 146 -3.33 -5.12 -6.69
C GLN A 146 -4.40 -4.02 -6.56
N LEU A 147 -4.01 -2.77 -6.73
CA LEU A 147 -4.92 -1.64 -6.66
C LEU A 147 -6.03 -1.76 -7.72
N TRP A 148 -5.66 -2.14 -8.96
CA TRP A 148 -6.62 -2.31 -10.05
C TRP A 148 -7.67 -3.37 -9.72
N ILE A 149 -7.24 -4.54 -9.20
CA ILE A 149 -8.17 -5.61 -8.79
C ILE A 149 -9.09 -5.11 -7.66
N GLY A 150 -8.52 -4.42 -6.68
CA GLY A 150 -9.29 -3.87 -5.56
C GLY A 150 -10.34 -2.85 -6.02
N ILE A 151 -9.98 -1.98 -6.96
CA ILE A 151 -10.92 -0.99 -7.54
C ILE A 151 -12.05 -1.71 -8.29
N GLN A 152 -11.74 -2.75 -9.05
CA GLN A 152 -12.77 -3.52 -9.76
C GLN A 152 -13.76 -4.15 -8.78
N ASN A 153 -13.28 -4.69 -7.67
CA ASN A 153 -14.16 -5.27 -6.66
C ASN A 153 -14.98 -4.20 -5.92
N CYS A 154 -14.38 -3.05 -5.62
CA CYS A 154 -15.03 -1.97 -4.88
C CYS A 154 -16.06 -1.21 -5.73
N GLU A 155 -15.72 -0.85 -6.97
CA GLU A 155 -16.52 0.09 -7.77
C GLU A 155 -17.48 -0.61 -8.74
N TYR A 156 -17.19 -1.88 -9.13
CA TYR A 156 -17.95 -2.54 -10.20
C TYR A 156 -18.57 -3.88 -9.79
N ASN A 157 -18.08 -4.55 -8.74
CA ASN A 157 -18.55 -5.90 -8.37
C ASN A 157 -19.62 -5.90 -7.27
N THR A 158 -19.89 -4.75 -6.68
CA THR A 158 -20.96 -4.58 -5.67
C THR A 158 -22.35 -4.88 -6.24
N LEU A 159 -22.48 -4.91 -7.58
CA LEU A 159 -23.76 -5.13 -8.26
C LEU A 159 -24.27 -6.59 -8.18
N GLN A 160 -23.39 -7.56 -7.96
CA GLN A 160 -23.81 -8.98 -7.95
C GLN A 160 -24.51 -9.40 -6.66
N ILE A 161 -24.30 -8.66 -5.58
CA ILE A 161 -24.90 -8.99 -4.30
C ILE A 161 -26.36 -8.50 -4.23
N GLU A 162 -26.68 -7.36 -4.85
CA GLU A 162 -28.03 -6.81 -4.88
C GLU A 162 -28.98 -7.57 -5.82
N GLU A 163 -28.45 -8.16 -6.91
CA GLU A 163 -29.28 -8.95 -7.84
C GLU A 163 -29.60 -10.36 -7.33
N SER A 164 -28.92 -10.83 -6.26
CA SER A 164 -29.12 -12.16 -5.69
C SER A 164 -30.07 -12.18 -4.48
N LEU A 165 -30.63 -11.02 -4.07
CA LEU A 165 -31.59 -10.86 -2.99
C LEU A 165 -33.00 -10.59 -3.53
#